data_04c42f039d74ca7b7b73bd68c12855e0
#
_entry.id   04c42f039d74ca7b7b73bd68c12855e0
#
_cell.length_a   1.000
_cell.length_b   1.000
_cell.length_c   1.000
_cell.angle_alpha   90.00
_cell.angle_beta   90.00
_cell.angle_gamma   90.00
#
_symmetry.space_group_name_H-M   'P 1'
#
loop_
_entity.id
_entity.type
_entity.pdbx_description
1 polymer ?
#
loop_
_entity_poly.entity_id
_entity_poly.type
_entity_poly.pdbx_seq_one_letter_code
_entity_poly.pdbx_strand_id
1 'polypeptide(L)'
;QYIHNGRSYTESEQQLLKMMEKISQVSLYYLTQNKEALEYLKRRGMEEALIEGIAFGILPRSQIEAWIQNGTFPLHDLEEVGLAYMDQDGNYQPTMFDRILIPIRDERGNIVSFSGRSIHNEDPKYLLGKTSSIFQKGHHLYHYEVAKSAAYDDAVYIVEGFFDVAAGKKIGMENIVATMGTSLSNEQKKLLKRLNCKLVLMWDNDEAGKRATLRQLPSLIRSGFDVSVIDLGILGDSTIKDPWDAVQAGMDKKDLNNAKISGLHYLIMQQYLSEPHIDASKIKSAYDALIHDHLIKTTFDQMIYKECATSKTDFSRKEIDDILQATPIIRRQEIHIDAFINMYRLFEEDPNKYVNISSKINLEKLMQDAVISQESNHDDFLDLVMDEL
;
A
#
# COMPACT_ATOMS: atom_id res chain seq x y z
N GLN A 1 -26.63 9.94 1.82
CA GLN A 1 -25.98 9.56 3.10
C GLN A 1 -24.52 9.26 2.80
N TYR A 2 -23.60 9.94 3.49
CA TYR A 2 -22.16 9.70 3.38
C TYR A 2 -21.77 8.56 4.32
N ILE A 3 -20.97 7.60 3.84
CA ILE A 3 -20.48 6.46 4.64
C ILE A 3 -18.96 6.52 4.69
N HIS A 4 -18.36 6.51 5.87
CA HIS A 4 -16.91 6.42 6.07
C HIS A 4 -16.59 5.03 6.62
N ASN A 5 -15.67 4.28 5.99
CA ASN A 5 -15.35 2.88 6.35
C ASN A 5 -16.60 2.00 6.57
N GLY A 6 -17.64 2.16 5.74
CA GLY A 6 -18.89 1.44 5.85
C GLY A 6 -19.94 2.10 6.76
N ARG A 7 -19.65 3.22 7.45
CA ARG A 7 -20.61 4.00 8.23
C ARG A 7 -21.02 5.29 7.53
N SER A 8 -22.21 5.80 7.85
CA SER A 8 -22.65 7.13 7.43
C SER A 8 -22.00 8.22 8.28
N TYR A 9 -21.61 9.33 7.67
CA TYR A 9 -21.22 10.53 8.40
C TYR A 9 -22.40 11.11 9.17
N THR A 10 -22.20 11.52 10.41
CA THR A 10 -23.14 12.26 11.21
C THR A 10 -23.39 13.65 10.60
N GLU A 11 -24.42 14.35 11.05
CA GLU A 11 -24.69 15.72 10.59
C GLU A 11 -23.53 16.69 10.89
N SER A 12 -22.92 16.58 12.07
CA SER A 12 -21.74 17.36 12.45
C SER A 12 -20.53 17.07 11.54
N GLU A 13 -20.23 15.78 11.29
CA GLU A 13 -19.16 15.38 10.38
C GLU A 13 -19.40 15.88 8.95
N GLN A 14 -20.67 15.88 8.47
CA GLN A 14 -21.01 16.44 7.16
C GLN A 14 -20.79 17.95 7.09
N GLN A 15 -20.99 18.68 8.19
CA GLN A 15 -20.68 20.10 8.27
C GLN A 15 -19.17 20.34 8.18
N LEU A 16 -18.36 19.53 8.89
CA LEU A 16 -16.89 19.58 8.78
C LEU A 16 -16.43 19.32 7.35
N LEU A 17 -16.96 18.30 6.66
CA LEU A 17 -16.62 18.03 5.26
C LEU A 17 -16.93 19.21 4.34
N LYS A 18 -18.08 19.86 4.52
CA LYS A 18 -18.44 21.07 3.76
C LYS A 18 -17.49 22.23 4.05
N MET A 19 -17.07 22.38 5.30
CA MET A 19 -16.07 23.37 5.70
C MET A 19 -14.72 23.11 5.03
N MET A 20 -14.24 21.87 5.06
CA MET A 20 -12.98 21.47 4.43
C MET A 20 -12.96 21.75 2.94
N GLU A 21 -14.06 21.49 2.23
CA GLU A 21 -14.19 21.80 0.81
C GLU A 21 -14.11 23.33 0.54
N LYS A 22 -14.77 24.14 1.35
CA LYS A 22 -14.68 25.62 1.24
C LYS A 22 -13.25 26.11 1.51
N ILE A 23 -12.58 25.56 2.52
CA ILE A 23 -11.19 25.89 2.84
C ILE A 23 -10.27 25.54 1.67
N SER A 24 -10.48 24.38 1.03
CA SER A 24 -9.71 23.99 -0.15
C SER A 24 -9.89 24.99 -1.30
N GLN A 25 -11.12 25.37 -1.60
CA GLN A 25 -11.41 26.37 -2.65
C GLN A 25 -10.72 27.71 -2.39
N VAL A 26 -10.77 28.19 -1.15
CA VAL A 26 -10.08 29.43 -0.76
C VAL A 26 -8.56 29.27 -0.86
N SER A 27 -8.02 28.13 -0.46
CA SER A 27 -6.57 27.87 -0.54
C SER A 27 -6.07 27.82 -1.99
N LEU A 28 -6.85 27.24 -2.91
CA LEU A 28 -6.58 27.26 -4.36
C LEU A 28 -6.52 28.68 -4.89
N TYR A 29 -7.49 29.54 -4.53
CA TYR A 29 -7.49 30.95 -4.93
C TYR A 29 -6.22 31.66 -4.45
N TYR A 30 -5.81 31.49 -3.19
CA TYR A 30 -4.58 32.09 -2.68
C TYR A 30 -3.32 31.56 -3.37
N LEU A 31 -3.30 30.29 -3.77
CA LEU A 31 -2.17 29.75 -4.53
C LEU A 31 -1.98 30.45 -5.88
N THR A 32 -3.06 30.76 -6.61
CA THR A 32 -2.99 31.47 -7.88
C THR A 32 -2.40 32.90 -7.74
N GLN A 33 -2.50 33.49 -6.55
CA GLN A 33 -1.97 34.83 -6.24
C GLN A 33 -0.57 34.80 -5.60
N ASN A 34 -0.09 33.62 -5.16
CA ASN A 34 1.17 33.46 -4.45
C ASN A 34 2.28 33.04 -5.42
N LYS A 35 3.03 34.02 -5.92
CA LYS A 35 4.14 33.78 -6.88
C LYS A 35 5.22 32.89 -6.30
N GLU A 36 5.58 33.06 -5.02
CA GLU A 36 6.62 32.28 -4.37
C GLU A 36 6.25 30.80 -4.27
N ALA A 37 5.02 30.51 -3.85
CA ALA A 37 4.50 29.14 -3.78
C ALA A 37 4.43 28.47 -5.17
N LEU A 38 3.99 29.21 -6.18
CA LEU A 38 3.96 28.73 -7.57
C LEU A 38 5.39 28.48 -8.10
N GLU A 39 6.34 29.36 -7.84
CA GLU A 39 7.75 29.17 -8.22
C GLU A 39 8.38 27.99 -7.48
N TYR A 40 8.03 27.79 -6.20
CA TYR A 40 8.47 26.62 -5.45
C TYR A 40 7.98 25.34 -6.12
N LEU A 41 6.69 25.23 -6.46
CA LEU A 41 6.12 24.05 -7.14
C LEU A 41 6.74 23.83 -8.52
N LYS A 42 6.95 24.91 -9.30
CA LYS A 42 7.62 24.84 -10.62
C LYS A 42 9.06 24.36 -10.50
N ARG A 43 9.84 24.86 -9.54
CA ARG A 43 11.21 24.38 -9.27
C ARG A 43 11.24 22.91 -8.87
N ARG A 44 10.19 22.43 -8.26
CA ARG A 44 9.98 21.01 -8.00
C ARG A 44 9.50 20.23 -9.22
N GLY A 45 9.45 20.83 -10.39
CA GLY A 45 9.06 20.19 -11.66
C GLY A 45 7.57 19.94 -11.84
N MET A 46 6.72 20.64 -11.06
CA MET A 46 5.28 20.54 -11.21
C MET A 46 4.76 21.50 -12.25
N GLU A 47 4.10 20.97 -13.25
CA GLU A 47 3.38 21.73 -14.28
C GLU A 47 2.02 22.18 -13.75
N GLU A 48 1.44 23.21 -14.35
CA GLU A 48 0.18 23.83 -13.93
C GLU A 48 -0.97 22.81 -13.89
N ALA A 49 -1.11 21.99 -14.93
CA ALA A 49 -2.12 20.94 -14.99
C ALA A 49 -2.00 19.92 -13.83
N LEU A 50 -0.77 19.60 -13.40
CA LEU A 50 -0.52 18.72 -12.27
C LEU A 50 -0.88 19.39 -10.94
N ILE A 51 -0.55 20.69 -10.79
CA ILE A 51 -0.89 21.49 -9.61
C ILE A 51 -2.40 21.57 -9.44
N GLU A 52 -3.13 21.85 -10.51
CA GLU A 52 -4.60 21.88 -10.54
C GLU A 52 -5.21 20.50 -10.28
N GLY A 53 -4.70 19.46 -10.96
CA GLY A 53 -5.20 18.10 -10.85
C GLY A 53 -5.05 17.46 -9.47
N ILE A 54 -4.07 17.93 -8.67
CA ILE A 54 -3.89 17.54 -7.26
C ILE A 54 -4.68 18.47 -6.33
N ALA A 55 -5.05 19.66 -6.81
CA ALA A 55 -5.71 20.71 -6.06
C ALA A 55 -4.84 21.25 -4.90
N PHE A 56 -3.56 21.51 -5.18
CA PHE A 56 -2.70 22.21 -4.21
C PHE A 56 -3.25 23.60 -3.89
N GLY A 57 -3.09 24.02 -2.65
CA GLY A 57 -3.46 25.35 -2.18
C GLY A 57 -2.41 25.98 -1.29
N ILE A 58 -2.68 27.17 -0.79
CA ILE A 58 -1.95 27.83 0.28
C ILE A 58 -2.93 28.72 1.06
N LEU A 59 -2.74 28.82 2.36
CA LEU A 59 -3.50 29.78 3.18
C LEU A 59 -2.53 30.74 3.84
N PRO A 60 -2.63 32.05 3.59
CA PRO A 60 -1.87 33.01 4.34
C PRO A 60 -2.35 33.05 5.80
N ARG A 61 -1.42 33.32 6.72
CA ARG A 61 -1.72 33.45 8.16
C ARG A 61 -2.90 34.38 8.41
N SER A 62 -2.90 35.54 7.77
CA SER A 62 -3.96 36.56 7.92
C SER A 62 -5.36 36.04 7.53
N GLN A 63 -5.47 35.10 6.62
CA GLN A 63 -6.77 34.53 6.25
C GLN A 63 -7.35 33.67 7.36
N ILE A 64 -6.53 32.84 8.01
CA ILE A 64 -6.99 32.00 9.13
C ILE A 64 -7.30 32.90 10.34
N GLU A 65 -6.47 33.91 10.62
CA GLU A 65 -6.74 34.91 11.65
C GLU A 65 -8.09 35.63 11.41
N ALA A 66 -8.37 36.00 10.16
CA ALA A 66 -9.66 36.60 9.81
C ALA A 66 -10.84 35.66 10.08
N TRP A 67 -10.71 34.36 9.77
CA TRP A 67 -11.76 33.38 10.09
C TRP A 67 -11.99 33.22 11.59
N ILE A 68 -10.91 33.25 12.40
CA ILE A 68 -10.97 33.19 13.85
C ILE A 68 -11.69 34.44 14.41
N GLN A 69 -11.34 35.65 13.90
CA GLN A 69 -11.84 36.93 14.42
C GLN A 69 -13.30 37.19 14.05
N ASN A 70 -13.69 36.87 12.79
CA ASN A 70 -15.02 37.20 12.29
C ASN A 70 -16.04 36.04 12.40
N GLY A 71 -15.61 34.87 12.92
CA GLY A 71 -16.49 33.72 13.11
C GLY A 71 -17.01 33.10 11.82
N THR A 72 -16.24 33.16 10.72
CA THR A 72 -16.64 32.56 9.43
C THR A 72 -16.91 31.05 9.57
N PHE A 73 -16.11 30.39 10.41
CA PHE A 73 -16.29 29.01 10.82
C PHE A 73 -16.34 28.92 12.34
N PRO A 74 -17.04 27.93 12.91
CA PRO A 74 -17.00 27.68 14.35
C PRO A 74 -15.55 27.40 14.80
N LEU A 75 -15.13 28.03 15.89
CA LEU A 75 -13.74 27.95 16.37
C LEU A 75 -13.35 26.51 16.73
N HIS A 76 -14.28 25.73 17.31
CA HIS A 76 -14.04 24.34 17.64
C HIS A 76 -13.86 23.47 16.40
N ASP A 77 -14.55 23.79 15.29
CA ASP A 77 -14.38 23.08 14.02
C ASP A 77 -12.99 23.34 13.42
N LEU A 78 -12.54 24.62 13.43
CA LEU A 78 -11.18 24.97 12.99
C LEU A 78 -10.11 24.27 13.84
N GLU A 79 -10.34 24.15 15.14
CA GLU A 79 -9.46 23.42 16.03
C GLU A 79 -9.51 21.91 15.79
N GLU A 80 -10.68 21.35 15.59
CA GLU A 80 -10.85 19.91 15.33
C GLU A 80 -10.11 19.48 14.07
N VAL A 81 -10.20 20.23 12.98
CA VAL A 81 -9.50 19.92 11.72
C VAL A 81 -8.02 20.34 11.71
N GLY A 82 -7.54 20.98 12.77
CA GLY A 82 -6.14 21.34 12.95
C GLY A 82 -5.70 22.58 12.17
N LEU A 83 -6.59 23.55 11.91
CA LEU A 83 -6.27 24.86 11.33
C LEU A 83 -6.14 25.96 12.36
N ALA A 84 -6.58 25.70 13.60
CA ALA A 84 -6.34 26.55 14.74
C ALA A 84 -6.03 25.69 15.97
N TYR A 85 -5.49 26.32 17.00
CA TYR A 85 -5.33 25.75 18.33
C TYR A 85 -5.56 26.79 19.38
N MET A 86 -6.01 26.41 20.58
CA MET A 86 -6.14 27.28 21.72
C MET A 86 -4.80 27.38 22.45
N ASP A 87 -4.27 28.57 22.63
CA ASP A 87 -3.06 28.81 23.40
C ASP A 87 -3.30 28.79 24.93
N GLN A 88 -2.25 28.99 25.72
CA GLN A 88 -2.32 28.95 27.19
C GLN A 88 -3.17 30.07 27.79
N ASP A 89 -3.35 31.18 27.08
CA ASP A 89 -4.15 32.35 27.49
C ASP A 89 -5.62 32.21 27.04
N GLY A 90 -6.00 31.12 26.40
CA GLY A 90 -7.36 30.86 25.93
C GLY A 90 -7.68 31.51 24.59
N ASN A 91 -6.70 32.00 23.84
CA ASN A 91 -6.90 32.59 22.52
C ASN A 91 -6.66 31.56 21.41
N TYR A 92 -7.48 31.61 20.38
CA TYR A 92 -7.25 30.78 19.19
C TYR A 92 -6.14 31.36 18.32
N GLN A 93 -5.18 30.51 17.97
CA GLN A 93 -4.04 30.84 17.11
C GLN A 93 -4.10 30.01 15.83
N PRO A 94 -3.74 30.59 14.65
CA PRO A 94 -3.71 29.88 13.40
C PRO A 94 -2.56 28.85 13.35
N THR A 95 -2.78 27.79 12.60
CA THR A 95 -1.75 26.78 12.27
C THR A 95 -1.81 26.44 10.78
N MET A 96 -0.83 25.72 10.27
CA MET A 96 -0.73 25.23 8.87
C MET A 96 -0.79 26.35 7.80
N PHE A 97 -0.44 27.60 8.20
CA PHE A 97 -0.39 28.74 7.29
C PHE A 97 0.93 28.81 6.51
N ASP A 98 0.94 29.56 5.40
CA ASP A 98 2.10 29.83 4.54
C ASP A 98 2.85 28.54 4.09
N ARG A 99 2.10 27.44 3.99
CA ARG A 99 2.54 26.13 3.51
C ARG A 99 1.73 25.71 2.30
N ILE A 100 2.34 24.94 1.38
CA ILE A 100 1.55 24.28 0.35
C ILE A 100 0.59 23.31 1.02
N LEU A 101 -0.71 23.57 0.90
CA LEU A 101 -1.76 22.69 1.39
C LEU A 101 -2.02 21.58 0.36
N ILE A 102 -1.99 20.36 0.83
CA ILE A 102 -2.24 19.15 0.06
C ILE A 102 -3.50 18.52 0.63
N PRO A 103 -4.63 18.52 -0.10
CA PRO A 103 -5.88 17.95 0.39
C PRO A 103 -5.77 16.43 0.49
N ILE A 104 -6.20 15.87 1.61
CA ILE A 104 -6.30 14.43 1.83
C ILE A 104 -7.77 14.07 1.75
N ARG A 105 -8.09 13.09 0.88
CA ARG A 105 -9.46 12.68 0.61
C ARG A 105 -9.76 11.30 1.17
N ASP A 106 -11.01 11.09 1.52
CA ASP A 106 -11.53 9.76 1.83
C ASP A 106 -11.76 8.93 0.54
N GLU A 107 -12.20 7.69 0.69
CA GLU A 107 -12.51 6.79 -0.43
C GLU A 107 -13.65 7.27 -1.36
N ARG A 108 -14.34 8.35 -1.01
CA ARG A 108 -15.44 8.98 -1.77
C ARG A 108 -15.06 10.31 -2.40
N GLY A 109 -13.86 10.79 -2.09
CA GLY A 109 -13.36 12.07 -2.59
C GLY A 109 -13.66 13.26 -1.69
N ASN A 110 -14.27 13.07 -0.50
CA ASN A 110 -14.43 14.16 0.46
C ASN A 110 -13.09 14.56 1.06
N ILE A 111 -12.81 15.84 1.19
CA ILE A 111 -11.61 16.32 1.88
C ILE A 111 -11.80 16.12 3.38
N VAL A 112 -10.96 15.28 3.98
CA VAL A 112 -11.01 14.93 5.40
C VAL A 112 -9.88 15.55 6.20
N SER A 113 -8.79 15.98 5.55
CA SER A 113 -7.65 16.63 6.18
C SER A 113 -6.81 17.37 5.15
N PHE A 114 -5.80 18.09 5.62
CA PHE A 114 -4.73 18.65 4.82
C PHE A 114 -3.36 18.22 5.34
N SER A 115 -2.36 18.23 4.45
CA SER A 115 -0.96 18.25 4.82
C SER A 115 -0.35 19.56 4.35
N GLY A 116 0.36 20.27 5.21
CA GLY A 116 1.03 21.52 4.90
C GLY A 116 2.52 21.32 4.69
N ARG A 117 3.03 21.48 3.45
CA ARG A 117 4.45 21.42 3.16
C ARG A 117 5.10 22.80 3.26
N SER A 118 6.16 22.94 4.07
CA SER A 118 6.95 24.17 4.14
C SER A 118 7.62 24.48 2.79
N ILE A 119 7.55 25.75 2.39
CA ILE A 119 8.27 26.29 1.22
C ILE A 119 9.59 26.96 1.61
N HIS A 120 9.80 27.19 2.91
CA HIS A 120 10.97 27.88 3.50
C HIS A 120 11.92 26.95 4.26
N ASN A 121 11.81 25.62 4.09
CA ASN A 121 12.58 24.61 4.81
C ASN A 121 12.42 24.65 6.35
N GLU A 122 11.27 25.10 6.84
CA GLU A 122 10.94 25.07 8.26
C GLU A 122 10.65 23.63 8.72
N ASP A 123 11.07 23.31 9.94
CA ASP A 123 10.67 22.07 10.60
C ASP A 123 9.32 22.20 11.32
N PRO A 124 8.45 21.20 11.24
CA PRO A 124 8.57 20.00 10.39
C PRO A 124 8.35 20.32 8.91
N LYS A 125 9.09 19.65 8.02
CA LYS A 125 8.97 19.77 6.57
C LYS A 125 7.52 19.55 6.07
N TYR A 126 6.82 18.60 6.68
CA TYR A 126 5.39 18.36 6.49
C TYR A 126 4.67 18.47 7.83
N LEU A 127 3.61 19.23 7.86
CA LEU A 127 2.68 19.31 8.98
C LEU A 127 1.39 18.63 8.56
N LEU A 128 1.12 17.45 9.10
CA LEU A 128 -0.12 16.72 8.83
C LEU A 128 -1.22 17.21 9.78
N GLY A 129 -2.44 17.34 9.27
CA GLY A 129 -3.61 17.62 10.09
C GLY A 129 -3.76 16.59 11.23
N LYS A 130 -4.27 17.06 12.36
CA LYS A 130 -4.46 16.21 13.54
C LYS A 130 -5.60 15.20 13.34
N THR A 131 -5.62 14.17 14.16
CA THR A 131 -6.76 13.24 14.22
C THR A 131 -8.02 13.99 14.63
N SER A 132 -9.11 13.76 13.92
CA SER A 132 -10.43 14.35 14.14
C SER A 132 -11.52 13.30 13.95
N SER A 133 -12.79 13.68 14.10
CA SER A 133 -13.93 12.79 13.83
C SER A 133 -13.99 12.31 12.37
N ILE A 134 -13.46 13.11 11.41
CA ILE A 134 -13.44 12.80 9.98
C ILE A 134 -12.09 12.29 9.47
N PHE A 135 -11.01 12.38 10.24
CA PHE A 135 -9.67 12.00 9.80
C PHE A 135 -8.87 11.23 10.86
N GLN A 136 -8.36 10.07 10.45
CA GLN A 136 -7.32 9.34 11.16
C GLN A 136 -6.30 8.83 10.14
N LYS A 137 -5.04 9.27 10.23
CA LYS A 137 -3.98 9.01 9.24
C LYS A 137 -3.93 7.55 8.79
N GLY A 138 -3.94 6.61 9.72
CA GLY A 138 -3.85 5.17 9.43
C GLY A 138 -5.09 4.58 8.74
N HIS A 139 -6.18 5.33 8.59
CA HIS A 139 -7.41 4.88 7.95
C HIS A 139 -7.52 5.32 6.48
N HIS A 140 -6.59 6.13 5.99
CA HIS A 140 -6.62 6.68 4.65
C HIS A 140 -5.34 6.35 3.88
N LEU A 141 -5.47 6.17 2.57
CA LEU A 141 -4.38 6.20 1.62
C LEU A 141 -4.58 7.44 0.76
N TYR A 142 -3.55 8.26 0.62
CA TYR A 142 -3.62 9.43 -0.24
C TYR A 142 -3.82 9.01 -1.70
N HIS A 143 -4.71 9.70 -2.43
CA HIS A 143 -5.09 9.43 -3.81
C HIS A 143 -5.84 8.11 -4.03
N TYR A 144 -6.34 7.48 -2.98
CA TYR A 144 -7.08 6.21 -3.08
C TYR A 144 -8.37 6.34 -3.88
N GLU A 145 -9.08 7.48 -3.77
CA GLU A 145 -10.34 7.77 -4.45
C GLU A 145 -10.21 7.75 -5.98
N VAL A 146 -9.03 8.08 -6.50
CA VAL A 146 -8.70 8.00 -7.93
C VAL A 146 -8.17 6.61 -8.27
N ALA A 147 -7.21 6.13 -7.48
CA ALA A 147 -6.54 4.86 -7.73
C ALA A 147 -7.51 3.68 -7.77
N LYS A 148 -8.56 3.67 -6.97
CA LYS A 148 -9.58 2.61 -6.99
C LYS A 148 -10.31 2.49 -8.33
N SER A 149 -10.46 3.59 -9.06
CA SER A 149 -11.07 3.60 -10.38
C SER A 149 -10.08 3.24 -11.49
N ALA A 150 -8.79 3.48 -11.25
CA ALA A 150 -7.69 3.22 -12.18
C ALA A 150 -7.02 1.83 -11.97
N ALA A 151 -7.31 1.14 -10.88
CA ALA A 151 -6.72 -0.15 -10.52
C ALA A 151 -7.17 -1.32 -11.43
N TYR A 152 -8.01 -1.05 -12.43
CA TYR A 152 -8.43 -2.04 -13.43
C TYR A 152 -7.26 -2.59 -14.26
N ASP A 153 -6.09 -1.95 -14.25
CA ASP A 153 -4.87 -2.38 -14.93
C ASP A 153 -4.04 -3.40 -14.13
N ASP A 154 -4.67 -4.14 -13.21
CA ASP A 154 -4.08 -5.30 -12.52
C ASP A 154 -3.09 -4.99 -11.38
N ALA A 155 -2.75 -3.73 -11.10
CA ALA A 155 -1.85 -3.35 -10.01
C ALA A 155 -2.16 -1.99 -9.40
N VAL A 156 -1.81 -1.80 -8.12
CA VAL A 156 -1.72 -0.49 -7.45
C VAL A 156 -0.30 -0.25 -6.97
N TYR A 157 0.25 0.93 -7.26
CA TYR A 157 1.57 1.35 -6.83
C TYR A 157 1.47 2.06 -5.48
N ILE A 158 2.34 1.69 -4.55
CA ILE A 158 2.33 2.20 -3.17
C ILE A 158 3.64 2.93 -2.93
N VAL A 159 3.53 4.23 -2.61
CA VAL A 159 4.65 5.13 -2.32
C VAL A 159 4.54 5.72 -0.91
N GLU A 160 5.57 6.45 -0.46
CA GLU A 160 5.56 7.04 0.89
C GLU A 160 4.81 8.37 0.93
N GLY A 161 5.05 9.26 -0.02
CA GLY A 161 4.71 10.66 0.05
C GLY A 161 3.78 11.20 -1.04
N PHE A 162 3.33 12.42 -0.79
CA PHE A 162 2.42 13.13 -1.69
C PHE A 162 3.07 13.47 -3.04
N PHE A 163 4.36 13.82 -3.02
CA PHE A 163 5.09 14.19 -4.23
C PHE A 163 5.41 12.97 -5.10
N ASP A 164 5.53 11.79 -4.51
CA ASP A 164 5.71 10.54 -5.26
C ASP A 164 4.45 10.18 -6.03
N VAL A 165 3.27 10.44 -5.44
CA VAL A 165 2.01 10.35 -6.17
C VAL A 165 1.97 11.35 -7.32
N ALA A 166 2.42 12.59 -7.09
CA ALA A 166 2.50 13.59 -8.15
C ALA A 166 3.47 13.17 -9.26
N ALA A 167 4.60 12.53 -8.93
CA ALA A 167 5.52 11.93 -9.90
C ALA A 167 4.82 10.86 -10.76
N GLY A 168 4.12 9.93 -10.12
CA GLY A 168 3.35 8.92 -10.84
C GLY A 168 2.31 9.52 -11.79
N LYS A 169 1.53 10.49 -11.32
CA LYS A 169 0.55 11.21 -12.16
C LYS A 169 1.21 11.88 -13.38
N LYS A 170 2.39 12.48 -13.23
CA LYS A 170 3.13 13.11 -14.31
C LYS A 170 3.45 12.15 -15.46
N ILE A 171 3.64 10.85 -15.16
CA ILE A 171 3.89 9.79 -16.14
C ILE A 171 2.66 8.91 -16.41
N GLY A 172 1.45 9.39 -16.09
CA GLY A 172 0.19 8.73 -16.39
C GLY A 172 -0.16 7.54 -15.49
N MET A 173 0.40 7.46 -14.28
CA MET A 173 0.06 6.43 -13.30
C MET A 173 -1.04 6.94 -12.35
N GLU A 174 -2.30 6.73 -12.72
CA GLU A 174 -3.43 7.09 -11.84
C GLU A 174 -3.69 6.03 -10.74
N ASN A 175 -3.21 4.80 -10.92
CA ASN A 175 -3.29 3.68 -9.96
C ASN A 175 -2.17 3.72 -8.90
N ILE A 176 -1.90 4.89 -8.34
CA ILE A 176 -0.83 5.14 -7.36
C ILE A 176 -1.42 5.73 -6.08
N VAL A 177 -0.94 5.28 -4.92
CA VAL A 177 -1.39 5.75 -3.59
C VAL A 177 -0.20 5.98 -2.68
N ALA A 178 -0.33 6.92 -1.71
CA ALA A 178 0.68 7.08 -0.67
C ALA A 178 0.17 6.67 0.72
N THR A 179 1.07 6.06 1.49
CA THR A 179 0.83 5.69 2.90
C THR A 179 0.87 6.89 3.84
N MET A 180 1.44 8.00 3.38
CA MET A 180 1.73 9.19 4.18
C MET A 180 2.69 8.90 5.34
N GLY A 181 3.55 7.88 5.19
CA GLY A 181 4.53 7.43 6.17
C GLY A 181 5.17 6.11 5.74
N THR A 182 6.05 5.55 6.57
CA THR A 182 6.92 4.40 6.24
C THR A 182 6.28 3.03 6.50
N SER A 183 4.96 2.94 6.69
CA SER A 183 4.29 1.67 6.97
C SER A 183 2.81 1.70 6.62
N LEU A 184 2.30 0.54 6.19
CA LEU A 184 0.87 0.29 5.99
C LEU A 184 0.22 -0.16 7.29
N SER A 185 -0.83 0.54 7.69
CA SER A 185 -1.70 0.12 8.79
C SER A 185 -2.61 -1.04 8.38
N ASN A 186 -3.27 -1.66 9.36
CA ASN A 186 -4.26 -2.71 9.09
C ASN A 186 -5.48 -2.15 8.32
N GLU A 187 -5.90 -0.92 8.60
CA GLU A 187 -7.03 -0.29 7.91
C GLU A 187 -6.66 0.04 6.45
N GLN A 188 -5.44 0.55 6.21
CA GLN A 188 -4.93 0.75 4.84
C GLN A 188 -4.83 -0.57 4.06
N LYS A 189 -4.40 -1.66 4.72
CA LYS A 189 -4.40 -3.00 4.10
C LYS A 189 -5.83 -3.46 3.73
N LYS A 190 -6.83 -3.17 4.57
CA LYS A 190 -8.24 -3.45 4.22
C LYS A 190 -8.71 -2.67 2.99
N LEU A 191 -8.31 -1.39 2.85
CA LEU A 191 -8.59 -0.61 1.64
C LEU A 191 -7.97 -1.27 0.41
N LEU A 192 -6.69 -1.65 0.47
CA LEU A 192 -6.00 -2.32 -0.63
C LEU A 192 -6.63 -3.68 -0.99
N LYS A 193 -7.08 -4.45 0.01
CA LYS A 193 -7.80 -5.72 -0.24
C LYS A 193 -9.06 -5.55 -1.07
N ARG A 194 -9.77 -4.42 -0.92
CA ARG A 194 -10.99 -4.14 -1.70
C ARG A 194 -10.70 -3.89 -3.18
N LEU A 195 -9.48 -3.51 -3.54
CA LEU A 195 -9.08 -3.30 -4.94
C LEU A 195 -8.90 -4.62 -5.68
N ASN A 196 -8.64 -5.71 -4.96
CA ASN A 196 -8.42 -7.06 -5.49
C ASN A 196 -7.39 -7.09 -6.65
N CYS A 197 -6.31 -6.34 -6.51
CA CYS A 197 -5.23 -6.20 -7.48
C CYS A 197 -3.86 -6.49 -6.86
N LYS A 198 -2.84 -6.59 -7.71
CA LYS A 198 -1.45 -6.72 -7.27
C LYS A 198 -0.97 -5.43 -6.60
N LEU A 199 -0.06 -5.57 -5.64
CA LEU A 199 0.60 -4.44 -5.00
C LEU A 199 2.01 -4.27 -5.56
N VAL A 200 2.39 -3.05 -5.87
CA VAL A 200 3.76 -2.70 -6.26
C VAL A 200 4.29 -1.67 -5.28
N LEU A 201 5.20 -2.09 -4.38
CA LEU A 201 5.86 -1.19 -3.45
C LEU A 201 6.95 -0.42 -4.19
N MET A 202 6.94 0.90 -4.08
CA MET A 202 7.94 1.79 -4.68
C MET A 202 8.30 2.85 -3.64
N TRP A 203 9.06 2.42 -2.62
CA TRP A 203 9.52 3.28 -1.53
C TRP A 203 10.90 3.87 -1.82
N ASP A 204 11.32 4.81 -0.97
CA ASP A 204 12.57 5.51 -1.13
C ASP A 204 13.77 4.54 -1.17
N ASN A 205 14.76 4.84 -2.00
CA ASN A 205 15.97 4.02 -2.18
C ASN A 205 17.04 4.30 -1.12
N ASP A 206 16.65 4.85 0.02
CA ASP A 206 17.54 4.99 1.17
C ASP A 206 17.45 3.79 2.12
N GLU A 207 18.31 3.77 3.13
CA GLU A 207 18.33 2.70 4.14
C GLU A 207 17.03 2.63 4.96
N ALA A 208 16.29 3.73 5.10
CA ALA A 208 15.01 3.75 5.83
C ALA A 208 13.91 3.11 4.99
N GLY A 209 13.80 3.46 3.70
CA GLY A 209 12.84 2.87 2.77
C GLY A 209 13.10 1.38 2.52
N LYS A 210 14.37 0.97 2.38
CA LYS A 210 14.74 -0.45 2.27
C LYS A 210 14.33 -1.24 3.52
N ARG A 211 14.63 -0.73 4.71
CA ARG A 211 14.17 -1.36 5.97
C ARG A 211 12.65 -1.38 6.10
N ALA A 212 11.97 -0.33 5.64
CA ALA A 212 10.50 -0.29 5.63
C ALA A 212 9.93 -1.36 4.69
N THR A 213 10.49 -1.51 3.48
CA THR A 213 10.14 -2.56 2.53
C THR A 213 10.26 -3.94 3.15
N LEU A 214 11.44 -4.28 3.69
CA LEU A 214 11.70 -5.59 4.31
C LEU A 214 10.79 -5.89 5.49
N ARG A 215 10.43 -4.87 6.29
CA ARG A 215 9.51 -5.01 7.42
C ARG A 215 8.07 -5.28 6.97
N GLN A 216 7.63 -4.68 5.86
CA GLN A 216 6.24 -4.78 5.38
C GLN A 216 5.98 -6.06 4.56
N LEU A 217 6.94 -6.49 3.74
CA LEU A 217 6.79 -7.63 2.83
C LEU A 217 6.26 -8.89 3.51
N PRO A 218 6.82 -9.39 4.65
CA PRO A 218 6.32 -10.60 5.29
C PRO A 218 4.85 -10.51 5.68
N SER A 219 4.42 -9.34 6.18
CA SER A 219 3.02 -9.13 6.56
C SER A 219 2.07 -9.11 5.37
N LEU A 220 2.48 -8.51 4.26
CA LEU A 220 1.68 -8.45 3.03
C LEU A 220 1.57 -9.83 2.38
N ILE A 221 2.68 -10.56 2.24
CA ILE A 221 2.72 -11.92 1.68
C ILE A 221 1.86 -12.88 2.53
N ARG A 222 2.00 -12.85 3.87
CA ARG A 222 1.15 -13.65 4.77
C ARG A 222 -0.33 -13.31 4.64
N SER A 223 -0.64 -12.04 4.43
CA SER A 223 -2.02 -11.59 4.20
C SER A 223 -2.58 -11.97 2.82
N GLY A 224 -1.80 -12.66 1.99
CA GLY A 224 -2.23 -13.16 0.67
C GLY A 224 -2.29 -12.08 -0.41
N PHE A 225 -1.49 -11.02 -0.30
CA PHE A 225 -1.29 -10.10 -1.41
C PHE A 225 -0.24 -10.65 -2.38
N ASP A 226 -0.48 -10.49 -3.67
CA ASP A 226 0.56 -10.59 -4.70
C ASP A 226 1.34 -9.27 -4.70
N VAL A 227 2.60 -9.32 -4.25
CA VAL A 227 3.42 -8.13 -4.00
C VAL A 227 4.67 -8.15 -4.87
N SER A 228 4.91 -7.04 -5.55
CA SER A 228 6.17 -6.73 -6.21
C SER A 228 6.81 -5.50 -5.58
N VAL A 229 8.11 -5.33 -5.81
CA VAL A 229 8.90 -4.16 -5.40
C VAL A 229 9.53 -3.54 -6.63
N ILE A 230 9.47 -2.23 -6.77
CA ILE A 230 10.36 -1.50 -7.68
C ILE A 230 11.58 -1.12 -6.86
N ASP A 231 12.71 -1.72 -7.18
CA ASP A 231 14.00 -1.42 -6.56
C ASP A 231 14.71 -0.34 -7.38
N LEU A 232 14.58 0.91 -6.97
CA LEU A 232 15.19 2.04 -7.65
C LEU A 232 16.74 1.94 -7.72
N GLY A 233 17.34 1.14 -6.82
CA GLY A 233 18.79 0.88 -6.83
C GLY A 233 19.26 0.10 -8.07
N ILE A 234 18.38 -0.68 -8.69
CA ILE A 234 18.68 -1.43 -9.92
C ILE A 234 18.85 -0.51 -11.14
N LEU A 235 18.28 0.70 -11.08
CA LEU A 235 18.38 1.69 -12.18
C LEU A 235 19.80 2.23 -12.39
N GLY A 236 20.72 1.95 -11.46
CA GLY A 236 22.15 2.22 -11.61
C GLY A 236 22.55 3.68 -11.39
N ASP A 237 21.63 4.58 -11.11
CA ASP A 237 21.89 5.99 -10.82
C ASP A 237 21.73 6.26 -9.30
N SER A 238 22.84 6.51 -8.62
CA SER A 238 22.87 6.77 -7.18
C SER A 238 22.22 8.11 -6.77
N THR A 239 21.89 8.97 -7.71
CA THR A 239 21.20 10.24 -7.46
C THR A 239 19.70 10.06 -7.29
N ILE A 240 19.14 8.94 -7.79
CA ILE A 240 17.73 8.60 -7.67
C ILE A 240 17.45 8.03 -6.28
N LYS A 241 16.82 8.84 -5.45
CA LYS A 241 16.52 8.51 -4.05
C LYS A 241 15.06 8.10 -3.83
N ASP A 242 14.16 8.64 -4.62
CA ASP A 242 12.73 8.44 -4.52
C ASP A 242 12.08 8.39 -5.91
N PRO A 243 10.79 8.01 -6.01
CA PRO A 243 10.06 8.01 -7.28
C PRO A 243 10.01 9.37 -7.96
N TRP A 244 10.03 10.46 -7.20
CA TRP A 244 10.06 11.81 -7.75
C TRP A 244 11.37 12.08 -8.50
N ASP A 245 12.51 11.73 -7.89
CA ASP A 245 13.84 11.87 -8.53
C ASP A 245 13.90 11.07 -9.84
N ALA A 246 13.37 9.83 -9.85
CA ALA A 246 13.34 8.99 -11.05
C ALA A 246 12.57 9.65 -12.20
N VAL A 247 11.39 10.21 -11.93
CA VAL A 247 10.58 10.90 -12.94
C VAL A 247 11.25 12.22 -13.38
N GLN A 248 11.92 12.94 -12.48
CA GLN A 248 12.69 14.15 -12.84
C GLN A 248 13.90 13.80 -13.71
N ALA A 249 14.50 12.62 -13.55
CA ALA A 249 15.56 12.11 -14.43
C ALA A 249 15.03 11.66 -15.81
N GLY A 250 13.71 11.78 -16.07
CA GLY A 250 13.09 11.49 -17.35
C GLY A 250 12.58 10.05 -17.49
N MET A 251 12.52 9.28 -16.41
CA MET A 251 12.00 7.92 -16.44
C MET A 251 10.48 7.91 -16.58
N ASP A 252 10.00 7.01 -17.40
CA ASP A 252 8.58 6.75 -17.59
C ASP A 252 8.09 5.50 -16.79
N LYS A 253 6.79 5.19 -16.90
CA LYS A 253 6.18 4.00 -16.27
C LYS A 253 6.86 2.69 -16.71
N LYS A 254 7.34 2.60 -17.94
CA LYS A 254 8.01 1.40 -18.47
C LYS A 254 9.38 1.23 -17.84
N ASP A 255 10.13 2.32 -17.71
CA ASP A 255 11.46 2.30 -17.08
C ASP A 255 11.35 1.84 -15.62
N LEU A 256 10.41 2.41 -14.86
CA LEU A 256 10.14 1.99 -13.48
C LEU A 256 9.74 0.50 -13.40
N ASN A 257 8.89 0.04 -14.31
CA ASN A 257 8.50 -1.37 -14.34
C ASN A 257 9.64 -2.34 -14.72
N ASN A 258 10.69 -1.88 -15.42
CA ASN A 258 11.88 -2.68 -15.68
C ASN A 258 12.67 -3.00 -14.39
N ALA A 259 12.55 -2.17 -13.36
CA ALA A 259 13.14 -2.40 -12.02
C ALA A 259 12.20 -3.17 -11.07
N LYS A 260 11.06 -3.69 -11.58
CA LYS A 260 10.09 -4.43 -10.77
C LYS A 260 10.50 -5.87 -10.60
N ILE A 261 10.59 -6.32 -9.36
CA ILE A 261 10.88 -7.70 -8.97
C ILE A 261 9.83 -8.24 -8.01
N SER A 262 9.69 -9.57 -7.92
CA SER A 262 8.80 -10.20 -6.93
C SER A 262 9.17 -9.77 -5.50
N GLY A 263 8.18 -9.46 -4.67
CA GLY A 263 8.40 -9.13 -3.26
C GLY A 263 9.06 -10.27 -2.48
N LEU A 264 8.71 -11.52 -2.80
CA LEU A 264 9.38 -12.69 -2.20
C LEU A 264 10.84 -12.78 -2.64
N HIS A 265 11.15 -12.56 -3.92
CA HIS A 265 12.52 -12.52 -4.43
C HIS A 265 13.34 -11.43 -3.70
N TYR A 266 12.80 -10.21 -3.63
CA TYR A 266 13.46 -9.11 -2.91
C TYR A 266 13.75 -9.47 -1.45
N LEU A 267 12.75 -10.03 -0.75
CA LEU A 267 12.88 -10.43 0.64
C LEU A 267 13.97 -11.50 0.84
N ILE A 268 14.00 -12.53 -0.01
CA ILE A 268 15.01 -13.58 0.04
C ILE A 268 16.41 -13.01 -0.15
N MET A 269 16.60 -12.20 -1.19
CA MET A 269 17.90 -11.65 -1.54
C MET A 269 18.43 -10.65 -0.53
N GLN A 270 17.58 -9.84 0.06
CA GLN A 270 17.98 -8.75 0.95
C GLN A 270 18.03 -9.14 2.43
N GLN A 271 17.31 -10.18 2.85
CA GLN A 271 17.21 -10.56 4.25
C GLN A 271 17.72 -11.97 4.55
N TYR A 272 17.37 -12.94 3.72
CA TYR A 272 17.67 -14.35 4.00
C TYR A 272 18.98 -14.83 3.37
N LEU A 273 19.32 -14.34 2.20
CA LEU A 273 20.53 -14.65 1.44
C LEU A 273 21.40 -13.39 1.21
N SER A 274 21.46 -12.50 2.20
CA SER A 274 22.18 -11.21 2.10
C SER A 274 23.67 -11.31 2.39
N GLU A 275 24.14 -12.41 3.01
CA GLU A 275 25.55 -12.61 3.39
C GLU A 275 26.44 -12.82 2.15
N PRO A 276 27.74 -12.42 2.24
CA PRO A 276 28.67 -12.59 1.11
C PRO A 276 29.02 -14.04 0.82
N HIS A 277 29.02 -14.89 1.85
CA HIS A 277 29.30 -16.32 1.75
C HIS A 277 28.13 -17.13 2.30
N ILE A 278 27.55 -17.93 1.43
CA ILE A 278 26.35 -18.73 1.73
C ILE A 278 26.70 -20.20 1.48
N ASP A 279 26.71 -20.98 2.53
CA ASP A 279 26.91 -22.43 2.48
C ASP A 279 25.57 -23.20 2.43
N ALA A 280 25.66 -24.51 2.28
CA ALA A 280 24.50 -25.39 2.24
C ALA A 280 23.63 -25.31 3.50
N SER A 281 24.25 -25.14 4.68
CA SER A 281 23.53 -25.01 5.95
C SER A 281 22.69 -23.72 5.98
N LYS A 282 23.25 -22.61 5.50
CA LYS A 282 22.55 -21.32 5.41
C LYS A 282 21.40 -21.38 4.41
N ILE A 283 21.61 -22.00 3.23
CA ILE A 283 20.55 -22.21 2.23
C ILE A 283 19.39 -22.98 2.88
N LYS A 284 19.70 -24.08 3.55
CA LYS A 284 18.69 -24.92 4.20
C LYS A 284 17.95 -24.17 5.31
N SER A 285 18.68 -23.53 6.23
CA SER A 285 18.06 -22.79 7.35
C SER A 285 17.20 -21.61 6.90
N ALA A 286 17.63 -20.87 5.88
CA ALA A 286 16.85 -19.77 5.28
C ALA A 286 15.54 -20.29 4.66
N TYR A 287 15.59 -21.41 3.94
CA TYR A 287 14.42 -22.03 3.36
C TYR A 287 13.43 -22.51 4.42
N ASP A 288 13.92 -23.21 5.44
CA ASP A 288 13.10 -23.71 6.54
C ASP A 288 12.41 -22.55 7.32
N ALA A 289 13.13 -21.45 7.54
CA ALA A 289 12.58 -20.26 8.16
C ALA A 289 11.46 -19.65 7.32
N LEU A 290 11.63 -19.56 6.00
CA LEU A 290 10.62 -19.02 5.08
C LEU A 290 9.35 -19.88 5.04
N ILE A 291 9.50 -21.22 5.12
CA ILE A 291 8.35 -22.14 5.25
C ILE A 291 7.68 -21.97 6.61
N HIS A 292 8.45 -21.99 7.70
CA HIS A 292 7.93 -21.80 9.06
C HIS A 292 7.14 -20.50 9.20
N ASP A 293 7.64 -19.43 8.59
CA ASP A 293 7.01 -18.11 8.60
C ASP A 293 5.87 -17.95 7.59
N HIS A 294 5.47 -19.02 6.91
CA HIS A 294 4.41 -19.02 5.89
C HIS A 294 4.64 -18.03 4.74
N LEU A 295 5.89 -17.87 4.32
CA LEU A 295 6.28 -17.00 3.20
C LEU A 295 6.47 -17.79 1.91
N ILE A 296 6.89 -19.06 1.99
CA ILE A 296 6.88 -20.03 0.88
C ILE A 296 5.66 -20.95 1.07
N LYS A 297 4.71 -20.87 0.16
CA LYS A 297 3.43 -21.59 0.22
C LYS A 297 3.17 -22.47 -0.99
N THR A 298 3.76 -22.13 -2.13
CA THR A 298 3.49 -22.76 -3.42
C THR A 298 4.75 -23.30 -4.05
N THR A 299 4.60 -24.19 -5.03
CA THR A 299 5.72 -24.65 -5.87
C THR A 299 6.40 -23.49 -6.60
N PHE A 300 5.63 -22.46 -6.95
CA PHE A 300 6.20 -21.26 -7.57
C PHE A 300 7.09 -20.47 -6.60
N ASP A 301 6.68 -20.31 -5.35
CA ASP A 301 7.52 -19.69 -4.31
C ASP A 301 8.83 -20.45 -4.10
N GLN A 302 8.78 -21.78 -4.15
CA GLN A 302 9.99 -22.62 -4.09
C GLN A 302 10.91 -22.39 -5.29
N MET A 303 10.34 -22.27 -6.49
CA MET A 303 11.13 -21.97 -7.69
C MET A 303 11.85 -20.63 -7.55
N ILE A 304 11.17 -19.61 -7.02
CA ILE A 304 11.78 -18.30 -6.73
C ILE A 304 12.95 -18.49 -5.75
N TYR A 305 12.75 -19.23 -4.66
CA TYR A 305 13.81 -19.46 -3.68
C TYR A 305 15.04 -20.16 -4.30
N LYS A 306 14.81 -21.23 -5.07
CA LYS A 306 15.88 -21.98 -5.74
C LYS A 306 16.66 -21.10 -6.72
N GLU A 307 15.97 -20.24 -7.46
CA GLU A 307 16.58 -19.28 -8.37
C GLU A 307 17.46 -18.27 -7.60
N CYS A 308 16.96 -17.71 -6.50
CA CYS A 308 17.73 -16.82 -5.63
C CYS A 308 18.98 -17.53 -5.09
N ALA A 309 18.84 -18.75 -4.55
CA ALA A 309 19.97 -19.53 -4.01
C ALA A 309 21.03 -19.83 -5.08
N THR A 310 20.60 -20.27 -6.27
CA THR A 310 21.51 -20.53 -7.39
C THR A 310 22.24 -19.26 -7.85
N SER A 311 21.58 -18.11 -7.87
CA SER A 311 22.19 -16.84 -8.28
C SER A 311 23.19 -16.26 -7.26
N LYS A 312 23.06 -16.65 -6.01
CA LYS A 312 23.89 -16.15 -4.88
C LYS A 312 25.05 -17.05 -4.50
N THR A 313 25.10 -18.26 -5.05
CA THR A 313 26.10 -19.28 -4.66
C THR A 313 26.66 -19.97 -5.88
N ASP A 314 27.75 -20.71 -5.70
CA ASP A 314 28.33 -21.56 -6.76
C ASP A 314 27.62 -22.92 -6.89
N PHE A 315 26.57 -23.17 -6.09
CA PHE A 315 25.80 -24.41 -6.18
C PHE A 315 24.95 -24.44 -7.44
N SER A 316 25.01 -25.54 -8.16
CA SER A 316 24.11 -25.84 -9.27
C SER A 316 22.68 -26.01 -8.78
N ARG A 317 21.70 -25.85 -9.66
CA ARG A 317 20.28 -26.05 -9.33
C ARG A 317 20.00 -27.44 -8.75
N LYS A 318 20.72 -28.48 -9.24
CA LYS A 318 20.60 -29.85 -8.72
C LYS A 318 21.11 -29.94 -7.28
N GLU A 319 22.26 -29.36 -6.97
CA GLU A 319 22.78 -29.32 -5.61
C GLU A 319 21.88 -28.56 -4.64
N ILE A 320 21.26 -27.46 -5.10
CA ILE A 320 20.21 -26.76 -4.33
C ILE A 320 19.02 -27.68 -4.08
N ASP A 321 18.56 -28.41 -5.09
CA ASP A 321 17.48 -29.38 -4.92
C ASP A 321 17.83 -30.45 -3.89
N ASP A 322 19.02 -31.00 -3.94
CA ASP A 322 19.52 -32.01 -2.98
C ASP A 322 19.60 -31.45 -1.54
N ILE A 323 20.05 -30.19 -1.37
CA ILE A 323 20.09 -29.50 -0.08
C ILE A 323 18.67 -29.34 0.49
N LEU A 324 17.68 -29.06 -0.35
CA LEU A 324 16.29 -28.77 0.06
C LEU A 324 15.44 -30.04 0.22
N GLN A 325 15.81 -31.20 -0.38
CA GLN A 325 15.01 -32.43 -0.36
C GLN A 325 14.73 -32.97 1.06
N ALA A 326 15.52 -32.59 2.06
CA ALA A 326 15.27 -32.97 3.46
C ALA A 326 14.10 -32.24 4.13
N THR A 327 13.43 -31.30 3.44
CA THR A 327 12.23 -30.63 3.97
C THR A 327 11.10 -30.83 2.99
N PRO A 328 10.22 -31.83 3.20
CA PRO A 328 8.96 -31.83 2.47
C PRO A 328 8.25 -30.51 2.80
N ILE A 329 7.80 -29.79 1.78
CA ILE A 329 6.76 -28.80 2.02
C ILE A 329 5.61 -29.63 2.58
N ILE A 330 5.31 -29.40 3.84
CA ILE A 330 3.99 -29.72 4.33
C ILE A 330 3.11 -28.80 3.50
N ARG A 331 2.49 -29.36 2.45
CA ARG A 331 1.36 -28.75 1.76
C ARG A 331 0.23 -28.71 2.79
N ARG A 332 0.33 -27.81 3.76
CA ARG A 332 -0.84 -27.26 4.39
C ARG A 332 -1.42 -26.23 3.40
N GLN A 333 -1.93 -26.67 2.28
CA GLN A 333 -3.31 -26.32 2.03
C GLN A 333 -4.05 -26.96 3.20
N GLU A 334 -4.27 -26.22 4.26
CA GLU A 334 -5.49 -26.36 4.99
C GLU A 334 -6.59 -26.03 3.97
N ILE A 335 -6.90 -26.99 3.13
CA ILE A 335 -8.28 -27.17 2.70
C ILE A 335 -8.94 -27.37 4.04
N HIS A 336 -9.62 -26.34 4.52
CA HIS A 336 -10.51 -26.51 5.64
C HIS A 336 -11.45 -27.60 5.15
N ILE A 337 -11.26 -28.82 5.64
CA ILE A 337 -12.14 -29.96 5.35
C ILE A 337 -13.57 -29.51 5.57
N ASP A 338 -13.82 -28.72 6.64
CA ASP A 338 -15.10 -28.07 6.91
C ASP A 338 -15.59 -27.13 5.79
N ALA A 339 -14.71 -26.38 5.14
CA ALA A 339 -15.09 -25.53 4.00
C ALA A 339 -15.41 -26.35 2.75
N PHE A 340 -14.72 -27.46 2.54
CA PHE A 340 -14.96 -28.39 1.45
C PHE A 340 -16.27 -29.18 1.67
N ILE A 341 -16.48 -29.69 2.88
CA ILE A 341 -17.73 -30.39 3.27
C ILE A 341 -18.93 -29.44 3.17
N ASN A 342 -18.80 -28.20 3.63
CA ASN A 342 -19.86 -27.20 3.50
C ASN A 342 -20.14 -26.82 2.05
N MET A 343 -19.13 -26.74 1.21
CA MET A 343 -19.28 -26.47 -0.23
C MET A 343 -19.97 -27.64 -0.93
N TYR A 344 -19.68 -28.87 -0.52
CA TYR A 344 -20.29 -30.07 -1.10
C TYR A 344 -21.76 -30.20 -0.66
N ARG A 345 -22.10 -29.94 0.59
CA ARG A 345 -23.49 -29.88 1.09
C ARG A 345 -24.32 -28.84 0.31
N LEU A 346 -23.76 -27.65 0.07
CA LEU A 346 -24.40 -26.60 -0.73
C LEU A 346 -24.60 -27.03 -2.19
N PHE A 347 -23.72 -27.88 -2.74
CA PHE A 347 -23.87 -28.46 -4.09
C PHE A 347 -25.00 -29.49 -4.13
N GLU A 348 -25.18 -30.34 -3.09
CA GLU A 348 -26.27 -31.30 -2.99
C GLU A 348 -27.63 -30.60 -2.82
N GLU A 349 -27.69 -29.48 -2.09
CA GLU A 349 -28.90 -28.69 -1.87
C GLU A 349 -29.40 -28.01 -3.16
N ASP A 350 -28.50 -27.54 -4.04
CA ASP A 350 -28.85 -26.92 -5.33
C ASP A 350 -27.76 -27.13 -6.39
N PRO A 351 -27.75 -28.30 -7.06
CA PRO A 351 -26.73 -28.63 -8.08
C PRO A 351 -26.66 -27.64 -9.24
N ASN A 352 -27.79 -27.02 -9.59
CA ASN A 352 -27.85 -26.10 -10.75
C ASN A 352 -27.23 -24.73 -10.45
N LYS A 353 -27.21 -24.31 -9.19
CA LYS A 353 -26.61 -23.05 -8.77
C LYS A 353 -25.09 -23.07 -8.82
N TYR A 354 -24.48 -24.26 -8.72
CA TYR A 354 -23.04 -24.44 -8.57
C TYR A 354 -22.36 -25.18 -9.75
N VAL A 355 -23.07 -25.46 -10.82
CA VAL A 355 -22.54 -26.15 -12.03
C VAL A 355 -21.29 -25.49 -12.61
N ASN A 356 -21.15 -24.17 -12.48
CA ASN A 356 -19.95 -23.45 -12.93
C ASN A 356 -18.71 -23.65 -12.03
N ILE A 357 -18.87 -24.16 -10.82
CA ILE A 357 -17.77 -24.43 -9.88
C ILE A 357 -17.19 -25.81 -10.16
N SER A 358 -18.03 -26.81 -10.41
CA SER A 358 -17.60 -28.19 -10.68
C SER A 358 -16.81 -28.34 -11.99
N SER A 359 -17.09 -27.51 -13.00
CA SER A 359 -16.35 -27.52 -14.27
C SER A 359 -14.97 -26.86 -14.21
N LYS A 360 -14.68 -26.08 -13.16
CA LYS A 360 -13.41 -25.37 -12.97
C LYS A 360 -12.50 -26.04 -11.94
N ILE A 361 -13.03 -26.89 -11.08
CA ILE A 361 -12.28 -27.60 -10.05
C ILE A 361 -12.16 -29.04 -10.48
N ASN A 362 -10.96 -29.48 -10.86
CA ASN A 362 -10.67 -30.88 -11.02
C ASN A 362 -10.56 -31.52 -9.64
N LEU A 363 -11.71 -32.00 -9.10
CA LEU A 363 -11.84 -32.58 -7.77
C LEU A 363 -10.88 -33.77 -7.59
N GLU A 364 -10.74 -34.64 -8.62
CA GLU A 364 -9.82 -35.80 -8.58
C GLU A 364 -8.36 -35.34 -8.42
N LYS A 365 -7.97 -34.27 -9.11
CA LYS A 365 -6.63 -33.70 -8.99
C LYS A 365 -6.39 -33.03 -7.64
N LEU A 366 -7.41 -32.35 -7.08
CA LEU A 366 -7.34 -31.78 -5.74
C LEU A 366 -7.29 -32.86 -4.67
N MET A 367 -8.02 -33.96 -4.83
CA MET A 367 -7.96 -35.12 -3.94
C MET A 367 -6.62 -35.86 -4.05
N GLN A 368 -6.09 -36.09 -5.27
CA GLN A 368 -4.76 -36.65 -5.47
C GLN A 368 -3.66 -35.76 -4.89
N ASP A 369 -3.75 -34.44 -5.05
CA ASP A 369 -2.81 -33.48 -4.49
C ASP A 369 -2.89 -33.39 -2.96
N ALA A 370 -4.04 -33.61 -2.36
CA ALA A 370 -4.23 -33.68 -0.91
C ALA A 370 -3.72 -35.01 -0.32
N VAL A 371 -3.87 -36.09 -1.04
CA VAL A 371 -3.53 -37.46 -0.65
C VAL A 371 -2.01 -37.74 -0.73
N ILE A 372 -1.29 -37.17 -1.69
CA ILE A 372 0.17 -37.32 -1.81
C ILE A 372 0.91 -36.73 -0.59
N SER A 373 0.23 -35.93 0.26
CA SER A 373 0.81 -35.32 1.47
C SER A 373 0.72 -36.20 2.73
N GLN A 374 0.04 -37.36 2.72
CA GLN A 374 -0.12 -38.23 3.89
C GLN A 374 -0.01 -39.71 3.50
N GLU A 375 1.23 -40.21 3.34
CA GLU A 375 1.45 -41.64 3.06
C GLU A 375 1.01 -42.62 4.17
N SER A 376 0.54 -42.15 5.32
CA SER A 376 0.14 -43.01 6.44
C SER A 376 -1.37 -43.12 6.70
N ASN A 377 -2.25 -42.33 6.05
CA ASN A 377 -3.68 -42.31 6.33
C ASN A 377 -4.55 -42.13 5.09
N HIS A 378 -4.13 -42.65 3.96
CA HIS A 378 -4.83 -42.52 2.68
C HIS A 378 -6.22 -43.17 2.71
N ASP A 379 -6.28 -44.38 3.25
CA ASP A 379 -7.52 -45.15 3.27
C ASP A 379 -8.51 -44.58 4.28
N ASP A 380 -8.04 -44.13 5.47
CA ASP A 380 -8.87 -43.50 6.49
C ASP A 380 -9.47 -42.16 6.00
N PHE A 381 -8.75 -41.40 5.16
CA PHE A 381 -9.26 -40.12 4.61
C PHE A 381 -10.29 -40.34 3.49
N LEU A 382 -10.05 -41.33 2.62
CA LEU A 382 -11.01 -41.69 1.56
C LEU A 382 -12.30 -42.31 2.14
N ASP A 383 -12.17 -43.13 3.18
CA ASP A 383 -13.32 -43.70 3.88
C ASP A 383 -14.12 -42.61 4.59
N LEU A 384 -13.46 -41.63 5.22
CA LEU A 384 -14.13 -40.47 5.86
C LEU A 384 -14.87 -39.59 4.85
N VAL A 385 -14.29 -39.36 3.68
CA VAL A 385 -14.92 -38.57 2.61
C VAL A 385 -16.03 -39.35 1.93
N MET A 386 -15.90 -40.66 1.81
CA MET A 386 -16.92 -41.54 1.17
C MET A 386 -18.07 -41.87 2.13
N ASP A 387 -17.85 -41.88 3.44
CA ASP A 387 -18.90 -42.06 4.47
C ASP A 387 -19.71 -40.76 4.71
N GLU A 388 -19.18 -39.58 4.35
CA GLU A 388 -19.85 -38.29 4.43
C GLU A 388 -20.48 -37.85 3.08
N LEU A 389 -20.19 -38.60 1.98
CA LEU A 389 -20.81 -38.47 0.67
C LEU A 389 -21.91 -39.52 0.47
#